data_d2bf9be7b1ab9be063a1e1afc551a839
#
_entry.id   d2bf9be7b1ab9be063a1e1afc551a839
#
_cell.length_a   1.000
_cell.length_b   1.000
_cell.length_c   1.000
_cell.angle_alpha   90.00
_cell.angle_beta   90.00
_cell.angle_gamma   90.00
#
_symmetry.space_group_name_H-M   'P 1'
#
loop_
_entity.id
_entity.type
_entity.pdbx_description
1 polymer ?
#
loop_
_entity_poly.entity_id
_entity_poly.type
_entity_poly.pdbx_seq_one_letter_code
_entity_poly.pdbx_strand_id
1 'polypeptide(L)'
;YEMSASLVGSEMCIRDRQWKRLKEIFTSKSLQMVSFTITEKGYALQKADGTWFPFVEADIKNGPDKAVGAMAVLVAMLYERYKAGKYPIALVSMDNCSQNGAKLRESVLTMTEEWKKAGFVDEGFVNYVSDEKVVAFPWTMIDKITPRPSTEIADSLEASGVENMQPVITSKRTYIAPFINAEGPQSVSYTHLRAHETSA
;
A
#
# COMPACT_ATOMS: atom_id res chain seq x y z
N TYR A 1 -4.31 -31.57 -13.31
CA TYR A 1 -5.32 -30.70 -13.94
C TYR A 1 -4.82 -30.36 -15.34
N GLU A 2 -5.33 -31.06 -16.33
CA GLU A 2 -5.15 -30.69 -17.74
C GLU A 2 -6.02 -29.47 -18.01
N MET A 3 -5.41 -28.29 -18.10
CA MET A 3 -6.09 -27.12 -18.67
C MET A 3 -6.18 -27.28 -20.17
N SER A 4 -7.38 -27.27 -20.72
CA SER A 4 -7.58 -27.38 -22.17
C SER A 4 -7.01 -26.12 -22.86
N ALA A 5 -6.42 -26.30 -24.05
CA ALA A 5 -5.81 -25.21 -24.82
C ALA A 5 -6.77 -24.02 -25.12
N SER A 6 -8.08 -24.24 -25.09
CA SER A 6 -9.10 -23.21 -25.26
C SER A 6 -9.25 -22.28 -24.06
N LEU A 7 -8.99 -22.75 -22.82
CA LEU A 7 -9.00 -21.96 -21.62
C LEU A 7 -7.79 -21.02 -21.56
N VAL A 8 -6.62 -21.48 -21.97
CA VAL A 8 -5.39 -20.67 -21.99
C VAL A 8 -5.56 -19.47 -22.94
N GLY A 9 -6.19 -19.62 -24.07
CA GLY A 9 -6.46 -18.51 -24.99
C GLY A 9 -7.46 -17.50 -24.43
N SER A 10 -8.50 -17.93 -23.73
CA SER A 10 -9.48 -17.03 -23.11
C SER A 10 -8.90 -16.26 -21.92
N GLU A 11 -8.04 -16.88 -21.11
CA GLU A 11 -7.35 -16.21 -20.00
C GLU A 11 -6.35 -15.16 -20.49
N MET A 12 -5.59 -15.43 -21.56
CA MET A 12 -4.75 -14.42 -22.20
C MET A 12 -5.55 -13.22 -22.70
N CYS A 13 -6.67 -13.45 -23.39
CA CYS A 13 -7.52 -12.35 -23.85
C CYS A 13 -8.15 -11.53 -22.72
N ILE A 14 -8.47 -12.16 -21.59
CA ILE A 14 -8.97 -11.46 -20.39
C ILE A 14 -7.86 -10.61 -19.80
N ARG A 15 -6.66 -11.18 -19.64
CA ARG A 15 -5.48 -10.50 -19.12
C ARG A 15 -5.10 -9.30 -19.97
N ASP A 16 -5.06 -9.42 -21.29
CA ASP A 16 -4.72 -8.33 -22.20
C ASP A 16 -5.70 -7.17 -22.10
N ARG A 17 -7.01 -7.46 -22.01
CA ARG A 17 -8.05 -6.43 -21.82
C ARG A 17 -7.92 -5.74 -20.45
N GLN A 18 -7.64 -6.49 -19.40
CA GLN A 18 -7.45 -5.95 -18.06
C GLN A 18 -6.19 -5.08 -18.00
N TRP A 19 -5.10 -5.53 -18.63
CA TRP A 19 -3.86 -4.78 -18.71
C TRP A 19 -4.03 -3.45 -19.45
N LYS A 20 -4.70 -3.47 -20.59
CA LYS A 20 -5.04 -2.26 -21.34
C LYS A 20 -5.88 -1.30 -20.48
N ARG A 21 -6.88 -1.83 -19.79
CA ARG A 21 -7.73 -1.02 -18.90
C ARG A 21 -6.96 -0.41 -17.73
N LEU A 22 -6.04 -1.14 -17.12
CA LEU A 22 -5.17 -0.62 -16.08
C LEU A 22 -4.29 0.52 -16.60
N LYS A 23 -3.67 0.36 -17.77
CA LYS A 23 -2.90 1.44 -18.42
C LYS A 23 -3.75 2.69 -18.65
N GLU A 24 -4.95 2.55 -19.16
CA GLU A 24 -5.89 3.68 -19.36
C GLU A 24 -6.19 4.41 -18.05
N ILE A 25 -6.43 3.66 -16.96
CA ILE A 25 -6.71 4.23 -15.64
C ILE A 25 -5.48 4.97 -15.11
N PHE A 26 -4.32 4.34 -15.12
CA PHE A 26 -3.09 4.93 -14.54
C PHE A 26 -2.57 6.13 -15.34
N THR A 27 -2.83 6.20 -16.63
CA THR A 27 -2.45 7.35 -17.47
C THR A 27 -3.43 8.53 -17.38
N SER A 28 -4.58 8.35 -16.72
CA SER A 28 -5.54 9.43 -16.51
C SER A 28 -5.01 10.46 -15.52
N LYS A 29 -5.13 11.74 -15.86
CA LYS A 29 -4.81 12.88 -14.96
C LYS A 29 -5.72 12.91 -13.73
N SER A 30 -6.96 12.44 -13.84
CA SER A 30 -7.94 12.44 -12.76
C SER A 30 -7.70 11.37 -11.71
N LEU A 31 -6.82 10.39 -11.96
CA LEU A 31 -6.46 9.39 -10.96
C LEU A 31 -5.54 10.03 -9.91
N GLN A 32 -6.02 10.18 -8.70
CA GLN A 32 -5.28 10.77 -7.59
C GLN A 32 -4.74 9.73 -6.61
N MET A 33 -5.43 8.60 -6.46
CA MET A 33 -5.10 7.60 -5.46
C MET A 33 -5.35 6.18 -5.97
N VAL A 34 -4.51 5.26 -5.54
CA VAL A 34 -4.72 3.81 -5.70
C VAL A 34 -4.54 3.15 -4.35
N SER A 35 -5.50 2.31 -3.96
CA SER A 35 -5.46 1.58 -2.70
C SER A 35 -5.29 0.08 -2.91
N PHE A 36 -4.66 -0.58 -1.92
CA PHE A 36 -4.33 -2.01 -1.96
C PHE A 36 -4.71 -2.69 -0.67
N THR A 37 -5.17 -3.94 -0.81
CA THR A 37 -5.30 -4.90 0.28
C THR A 37 -4.72 -6.20 -0.22
N ILE A 38 -3.45 -6.46 0.10
CA ILE A 38 -2.66 -7.58 -0.43
C ILE A 38 -2.01 -8.43 0.66
N THR A 39 -2.31 -8.12 1.93
CA THR A 39 -1.68 -8.65 3.13
C THR A 39 -0.21 -8.27 3.30
N GLU A 40 0.30 -8.32 4.52
CA GLU A 40 1.70 -7.94 4.81
C GLU A 40 2.73 -8.71 3.96
N LYS A 41 2.44 -9.97 3.66
CA LYS A 41 3.32 -10.82 2.83
C LYS A 41 3.37 -10.37 1.36
N GLY A 42 2.35 -9.68 0.88
CA GLY A 42 2.26 -9.20 -0.49
C GLY A 42 3.27 -8.10 -0.85
N TYR A 43 3.82 -7.43 0.15
CA TYR A 43 4.86 -6.42 -0.04
C TYR A 43 6.27 -7.02 -0.12
N ALA A 44 6.48 -8.24 0.39
CA ALA A 44 7.79 -8.84 0.44
C ALA A 44 8.27 -9.24 -0.97
N LEU A 45 9.41 -8.73 -1.37
CA LEU A 45 10.09 -9.09 -2.62
C LEU A 45 11.15 -10.17 -2.41
N GLN A 46 11.68 -10.25 -1.19
CA GLN A 46 12.74 -11.17 -0.80
C GLN A 46 12.32 -12.05 0.36
N LYS A 47 12.92 -13.22 0.44
CA LYS A 47 12.83 -14.12 1.58
C LYS A 47 13.68 -13.60 2.74
N ALA A 48 13.56 -14.24 3.92
CA ALA A 48 14.35 -13.88 5.10
C ALA A 48 15.88 -14.04 4.91
N ASP A 49 16.31 -14.88 3.98
CA ASP A 49 17.71 -15.08 3.61
C ASP A 49 18.24 -14.06 2.59
N GLY A 50 17.42 -13.08 2.19
CA GLY A 50 17.78 -12.05 1.20
C GLY A 50 17.65 -12.50 -0.26
N THR A 51 17.26 -13.75 -0.53
CA THR A 51 17.04 -14.22 -1.89
C THR A 51 15.68 -13.75 -2.42
N TRP A 52 15.59 -13.48 -3.72
CA TRP A 52 14.33 -13.11 -4.36
C TRP A 52 13.33 -14.25 -4.34
N PHE A 53 12.06 -13.92 -4.22
CA PHE A 53 11.03 -14.90 -4.55
C PHE A 53 11.09 -15.22 -6.05
N PRO A 54 10.87 -16.48 -6.47
CA PRO A 54 10.99 -16.87 -7.88
C PRO A 54 10.16 -16.03 -8.84
N PHE A 55 8.96 -15.62 -8.44
CA PHE A 55 8.08 -14.75 -9.26
C PHE A 55 8.64 -13.33 -9.39
N VAL A 56 9.28 -12.81 -8.32
CA VAL A 56 9.93 -11.49 -8.35
C VAL A 56 11.17 -11.51 -9.25
N GLU A 57 11.99 -12.57 -9.14
CA GLU A 57 13.14 -12.75 -10.03
C GLU A 57 12.72 -12.82 -11.51
N ALA A 58 11.60 -13.50 -11.80
CA ALA A 58 11.03 -13.53 -13.13
C ALA A 58 10.56 -12.14 -13.59
N ASP A 59 9.90 -11.36 -12.73
CA ASP A 59 9.45 -10.00 -13.04
C ASP A 59 10.64 -9.04 -13.28
N ILE A 60 11.71 -9.17 -12.50
CA ILE A 60 12.94 -8.39 -12.71
C ILE A 60 13.54 -8.70 -14.10
N LYS A 61 13.59 -9.97 -14.48
CA LYS A 61 14.16 -10.39 -15.79
C LYS A 61 13.27 -10.04 -16.98
N ASN A 62 11.97 -10.09 -16.81
CA ASN A 62 11.01 -9.91 -17.90
C ASN A 62 10.61 -8.45 -18.16
N GLY A 63 10.83 -7.58 -17.17
CA GLY A 63 10.54 -6.15 -17.26
C GLY A 63 9.05 -5.78 -17.18
N PRO A 64 8.74 -4.48 -17.32
CA PRO A 64 7.41 -3.92 -17.07
C PRO A 64 6.28 -4.53 -17.89
N ASP A 65 6.52 -4.84 -19.16
CA ASP A 65 5.46 -5.31 -20.08
C ASP A 65 4.98 -6.73 -19.75
N LYS A 66 5.77 -7.50 -19.01
CA LYS A 66 5.48 -8.89 -18.63
C LYS A 66 5.33 -9.08 -17.12
N ALA A 67 5.16 -8.00 -16.39
CA ALA A 67 5.00 -8.05 -14.94
C ALA A 67 3.79 -8.90 -14.52
N VAL A 68 3.95 -9.72 -13.48
CA VAL A 68 2.93 -10.65 -12.97
C VAL A 68 2.67 -10.43 -11.48
N GLY A 69 3.71 -10.24 -10.69
CA GLY A 69 3.59 -9.97 -9.25
C GLY A 69 2.93 -8.61 -8.97
N ALA A 70 2.16 -8.51 -7.90
CA ALA A 70 1.38 -7.31 -7.58
C ALA A 70 2.25 -6.04 -7.56
N MET A 71 3.43 -6.08 -6.93
CA MET A 71 4.35 -4.94 -6.88
C MET A 71 4.93 -4.61 -8.25
N ALA A 72 5.30 -5.62 -9.04
CA ALA A 72 5.79 -5.42 -10.39
C ALA A 72 4.73 -4.80 -11.31
N VAL A 73 3.49 -5.28 -11.25
CA VAL A 73 2.34 -4.68 -11.97
C VAL A 73 2.14 -3.23 -11.57
N LEU A 74 2.19 -2.93 -10.27
CA LEU A 74 2.07 -1.55 -9.79
C LEU A 74 3.16 -0.65 -10.36
N VAL A 75 4.42 -1.08 -10.30
CA VAL A 75 5.56 -0.31 -10.82
C VAL A 75 5.47 -0.15 -12.35
N ALA A 76 5.00 -1.18 -13.07
CA ALA A 76 4.74 -1.08 -14.50
C ALA A 76 3.67 -0.01 -14.83
N MET A 77 2.60 0.05 -14.04
CA MET A 77 1.56 1.07 -14.21
C MET A 77 2.07 2.47 -13.85
N LEU A 78 2.91 2.60 -12.83
CA LEU A 78 3.58 3.88 -12.51
C LEU A 78 4.51 4.32 -13.65
N TYR A 79 5.19 3.39 -14.30
CA TYR A 79 6.03 3.68 -15.46
C TYR A 79 5.19 4.19 -16.65
N GLU A 80 4.03 3.61 -16.92
CA GLU A 80 3.09 4.13 -17.91
C GLU A 80 2.61 5.55 -17.55
N ARG A 81 2.30 5.80 -16.27
CA ARG A 81 1.91 7.11 -15.77
C ARG A 81 3.04 8.15 -15.91
N TYR A 82 4.27 7.77 -15.60
CA TYR A 82 5.45 8.58 -15.81
C TYR A 82 5.59 9.01 -17.27
N LYS A 83 5.50 8.05 -18.20
CA LYS A 83 5.55 8.32 -19.64
C LYS A 83 4.40 9.22 -20.13
N ALA A 84 3.24 9.10 -19.54
CA ALA A 84 2.05 9.87 -19.92
C ALA A 84 2.08 11.34 -19.49
N GLY A 85 2.93 11.71 -18.51
CA GLY A 85 3.04 13.11 -18.08
C GLY A 85 3.46 13.32 -16.64
N LYS A 86 4.00 12.31 -15.98
CA LYS A 86 4.52 12.38 -14.60
C LYS A 86 3.48 12.89 -13.60
N TYR A 87 2.22 12.52 -13.77
CA TYR A 87 1.13 13.00 -12.92
C TYR A 87 1.28 12.49 -11.49
N PRO A 88 1.00 13.34 -10.46
CA PRO A 88 1.10 12.94 -9.08
C PRO A 88 0.07 11.85 -8.72
N ILE A 89 0.41 11.01 -7.71
CA ILE A 89 -0.45 9.92 -7.25
C ILE A 89 -0.13 9.56 -5.80
N ALA A 90 -1.14 9.17 -5.05
CA ALA A 90 -0.98 8.55 -3.74
C ALA A 90 -1.18 7.03 -3.83
N LEU A 91 -0.23 6.28 -3.30
CA LEU A 91 -0.29 4.82 -3.20
C LEU A 91 -0.57 4.45 -1.74
N VAL A 92 -1.75 3.89 -1.51
CA VAL A 92 -2.31 3.73 -0.17
C VAL A 92 -2.44 2.24 0.18
N SER A 93 -1.64 1.78 1.12
CA SER A 93 -1.83 0.45 1.70
C SER A 93 -3.03 0.48 2.64
N MET A 94 -3.96 -0.46 2.47
CA MET A 94 -5.11 -0.67 3.34
C MET A 94 -4.94 -1.96 4.17
N ASP A 95 -3.72 -2.43 4.32
CA ASP A 95 -3.39 -3.61 5.12
C ASP A 95 -3.07 -3.23 6.56
N ASN A 96 -3.58 -4.01 7.51
CA ASN A 96 -3.34 -3.80 8.93
C ASN A 96 -1.95 -4.31 9.32
N CYS A 97 -0.93 -3.54 8.98
CA CYS A 97 0.44 -3.79 9.40
C CYS A 97 1.15 -2.47 9.75
N SER A 98 2.08 -2.55 10.70
CA SER A 98 2.85 -1.38 11.12
C SER A 98 3.64 -0.79 9.96
N GLN A 99 3.61 0.54 9.84
CA GLN A 99 4.31 1.31 8.81
C GLN A 99 3.99 0.84 7.38
N ASN A 100 2.73 0.53 7.13
CA ASN A 100 2.26 -0.03 5.87
C ASN A 100 2.67 0.78 4.63
N GLY A 101 2.59 2.11 4.69
CA GLY A 101 3.06 2.99 3.62
C GLY A 101 4.57 2.91 3.39
N ALA A 102 5.38 2.77 4.45
CA ALA A 102 6.82 2.60 4.31
C ALA A 102 7.18 1.26 3.64
N LYS A 103 6.51 0.17 4.02
CA LYS A 103 6.68 -1.15 3.39
C LYS A 103 6.32 -1.12 1.90
N LEU A 104 5.20 -0.48 1.57
CA LEU A 104 4.80 -0.29 0.18
C LEU A 104 5.85 0.52 -0.61
N ARG A 105 6.31 1.63 -0.05
CA ARG A 105 7.35 2.47 -0.65
C ARG A 105 8.64 1.70 -0.91
N GLU A 106 9.13 0.97 0.09
CA GLU A 106 10.34 0.16 -0.03
C GLU A 106 10.23 -0.85 -1.18
N SER A 107 9.11 -1.56 -1.27
CA SER A 107 8.88 -2.56 -2.33
C SER A 107 8.84 -1.92 -3.71
N VAL A 108 8.16 -0.78 -3.86
CA VAL A 108 8.06 -0.05 -5.12
C VAL A 108 9.42 0.49 -5.55
N LEU A 109 10.19 1.10 -4.64
CA LEU A 109 11.52 1.61 -4.94
C LEU A 109 12.49 0.48 -5.29
N THR A 110 12.48 -0.61 -4.54
CA THR A 110 13.34 -1.77 -4.80
C THR A 110 13.08 -2.34 -6.20
N MET A 111 11.82 -2.56 -6.58
CA MET A 111 11.48 -3.06 -7.92
C MET A 111 11.90 -2.06 -9.02
N THR A 112 11.72 -0.77 -8.77
CA THR A 112 12.13 0.31 -9.70
C THR A 112 13.63 0.30 -9.93
N GLU A 113 14.43 0.18 -8.87
CA GLU A 113 15.90 0.11 -8.96
C GLU A 113 16.39 -1.16 -9.68
N GLU A 114 15.76 -2.31 -9.43
CA GLU A 114 16.13 -3.54 -10.13
C GLU A 114 15.82 -3.44 -11.64
N TRP A 115 14.71 -2.83 -12.03
CA TRP A 115 14.42 -2.59 -13.44
C TRP A 115 15.32 -1.54 -14.07
N LYS A 116 15.79 -0.55 -13.31
CA LYS A 116 16.83 0.37 -13.78
C LYS A 116 18.15 -0.34 -14.03
N LYS A 117 18.61 -1.19 -13.09
CA LYS A 117 19.82 -2.02 -13.27
C LYS A 117 19.70 -2.94 -14.48
N ALA A 118 18.52 -3.48 -14.74
CA ALA A 118 18.23 -4.31 -15.90
C ALA A 118 18.06 -3.52 -17.22
N GLY A 119 18.06 -2.19 -17.18
CA GLY A 119 17.94 -1.31 -18.35
C GLY A 119 16.52 -1.13 -18.89
N PHE A 120 15.48 -1.51 -18.13
CA PHE A 120 14.07 -1.35 -18.56
C PHE A 120 13.53 0.04 -18.31
N VAL A 121 14.03 0.76 -17.31
CA VAL A 121 13.59 2.10 -16.94
C VAL A 121 14.76 3.05 -16.77
N ASP A 122 14.49 4.35 -16.93
CA ASP A 122 15.50 5.39 -16.84
C ASP A 122 15.60 6.02 -15.43
N GLU A 123 16.65 6.83 -15.22
CA GLU A 123 16.87 7.59 -13.99
C GLU A 123 15.73 8.56 -13.69
N GLY A 124 15.12 9.12 -14.71
CA GLY A 124 14.01 10.05 -14.58
C GLY A 124 12.79 9.39 -13.94
N PHE A 125 12.54 8.11 -14.22
CA PHE A 125 11.50 7.32 -13.56
C PHE A 125 11.82 7.04 -12.09
N VAL A 126 13.08 6.69 -11.77
CA VAL A 126 13.51 6.53 -10.38
C VAL A 126 13.27 7.81 -9.58
N ASN A 127 13.68 8.94 -10.12
CA ASN A 127 13.48 10.24 -9.50
C ASN A 127 11.99 10.56 -9.31
N TYR A 128 11.14 10.25 -10.31
CA TYR A 128 9.69 10.42 -10.22
C TYR A 128 9.07 9.61 -9.07
N VAL A 129 9.44 8.34 -8.93
CA VAL A 129 8.91 7.47 -7.87
C VAL A 129 9.45 7.84 -6.49
N SER A 130 10.69 8.33 -6.42
CA SER A 130 11.35 8.69 -5.16
C SER A 130 10.88 10.02 -4.58
N ASP A 131 10.33 10.92 -5.41
CA ASP A 131 9.83 12.22 -4.98
C ASP A 131 8.48 12.07 -4.28
N GLU A 132 8.47 12.16 -2.95
CA GLU A 132 7.27 12.02 -2.13
C GLU A 132 6.21 13.12 -2.37
N LYS A 133 6.59 14.22 -3.01
CA LYS A 133 5.63 15.27 -3.44
C LYS A 133 4.86 14.86 -4.68
N VAL A 134 5.36 13.88 -5.43
CA VAL A 134 4.76 13.40 -6.67
C VAL A 134 4.15 12.02 -6.48
N VAL A 135 4.89 11.08 -5.89
CA VAL A 135 4.38 9.74 -5.55
C VAL A 135 4.40 9.59 -4.04
N ALA A 136 3.24 9.77 -3.42
CA ALA A 136 3.08 9.71 -1.98
C ALA A 136 2.74 8.29 -1.51
N PHE A 137 3.27 7.92 -0.34
CA PHE A 137 3.02 6.64 0.34
C PHE A 137 2.49 6.89 1.75
N PRO A 138 1.25 7.39 1.89
CA PRO A 138 0.70 7.70 3.19
C PRO A 138 0.54 6.44 4.04
N TRP A 139 0.79 6.58 5.33
CA TRP A 139 0.53 5.52 6.30
C TRP A 139 -0.93 5.57 6.68
N THR A 140 -1.57 4.43 6.71
CA THR A 140 -2.97 4.31 7.08
C THR A 140 -3.11 3.48 8.34
N MET A 141 -4.14 3.77 9.10
CA MET A 141 -4.58 2.94 10.20
C MET A 141 -5.92 2.32 9.83
N ILE A 142 -5.92 1.03 9.58
CA ILE A 142 -7.07 0.31 9.05
C ILE A 142 -7.91 -0.28 10.16
N ASP A 143 -7.26 -0.85 11.17
CA ASP A 143 -7.91 -1.46 12.31
C ASP A 143 -7.13 -1.14 13.59
N LYS A 144 -7.87 -0.99 14.68
CA LYS A 144 -7.32 -0.73 16.00
C LYS A 144 -7.82 -1.78 16.97
N ILE A 145 -6.90 -2.37 17.68
CA ILE A 145 -7.23 -3.09 18.90
C ILE A 145 -7.52 -2.03 19.96
N THR A 146 -8.75 -2.02 20.45
CA THR A 146 -9.21 -1.10 21.49
C THR A 146 -9.52 -1.89 22.78
N PRO A 147 -8.49 -2.39 23.49
CA PRO A 147 -8.71 -3.13 24.71
C PRO A 147 -9.21 -2.19 25.79
N ARG A 148 -9.93 -2.75 26.76
CA ARG A 148 -10.19 -2.03 28.00
C ARG A 148 -8.89 -1.80 28.72
N PRO A 149 -8.69 -0.64 29.39
CA PRO A 149 -7.52 -0.45 30.25
C PRO A 149 -7.49 -1.54 31.32
N SER A 150 -6.32 -2.09 31.62
CA SER A 150 -6.15 -2.85 32.84
C SER A 150 -6.37 -1.94 34.05
N THR A 151 -6.70 -2.50 35.20
CA THR A 151 -6.89 -1.70 36.43
C THR A 151 -5.69 -0.80 36.72
N GLU A 152 -4.48 -1.32 36.57
CA GLU A 152 -3.24 -0.54 36.78
C GLU A 152 -3.11 0.66 35.84
N ILE A 153 -3.48 0.48 34.57
CA ILE A 153 -3.46 1.56 33.56
C ILE A 153 -4.56 2.56 33.87
N ALA A 154 -5.76 2.10 34.22
CA ALA A 154 -6.87 2.98 34.59
C ALA A 154 -6.52 3.86 35.77
N ASP A 155 -5.97 3.27 36.83
CA ASP A 155 -5.53 3.98 38.04
C ASP A 155 -4.41 5.00 37.71
N SER A 156 -3.45 4.63 36.90
CA SER A 156 -2.38 5.54 36.44
C SER A 156 -2.93 6.73 35.65
N LEU A 157 -3.90 6.51 34.79
CA LEU A 157 -4.54 7.57 34.01
C LEU A 157 -5.41 8.47 34.91
N GLU A 158 -6.16 7.90 35.84
CA GLU A 158 -6.93 8.67 36.82
C GLU A 158 -5.98 9.53 37.70
N ALA A 159 -4.85 8.98 38.14
CA ALA A 159 -3.82 9.74 38.86
C ALA A 159 -3.20 10.87 38.02
N SER A 160 -3.23 10.72 36.69
CA SER A 160 -2.77 11.75 35.74
C SER A 160 -3.88 12.78 35.36
N GLY A 161 -5.07 12.67 35.99
CA GLY A 161 -6.17 13.60 35.78
C GLY A 161 -7.15 13.23 34.67
N VAL A 162 -7.10 12.00 34.15
CA VAL A 162 -8.10 11.49 33.20
C VAL A 162 -9.29 10.97 33.99
N GLU A 163 -10.47 11.55 33.79
CA GLU A 163 -11.67 11.19 34.48
C GLU A 163 -12.44 10.05 33.79
N ASN A 164 -13.33 9.38 34.55
CA ASN A 164 -14.29 8.39 34.05
C ASN A 164 -13.66 7.13 33.42
N MET A 165 -12.58 6.64 33.99
CA MET A 165 -11.91 5.42 33.52
C MET A 165 -12.64 4.12 33.91
N GLN A 166 -13.66 4.19 34.77
CA GLN A 166 -14.41 3.04 35.22
C GLN A 166 -15.55 2.68 34.23
N PRO A 167 -15.80 1.39 33.98
CA PRO A 167 -16.89 0.98 33.10
C PRO A 167 -18.27 1.26 33.73
N VAL A 168 -19.18 1.80 32.93
CA VAL A 168 -20.58 1.95 33.30
C VAL A 168 -21.36 0.70 32.89
N ILE A 169 -21.98 0.04 33.87
CA ILE A 169 -22.81 -1.14 33.63
C ILE A 169 -24.27 -0.69 33.57
N THR A 170 -24.90 -0.91 32.42
CA THR A 170 -26.31 -0.56 32.21
C THR A 170 -27.24 -1.57 32.86
N SER A 171 -28.53 -1.21 33.04
CA SER A 171 -29.56 -2.11 33.54
C SER A 171 -29.77 -3.38 32.71
N LYS A 172 -29.35 -3.36 31.42
CA LYS A 172 -29.37 -4.50 30.50
C LYS A 172 -28.06 -5.32 30.55
N ARG A 173 -27.20 -5.07 31.54
CA ARG A 173 -25.88 -5.69 31.69
C ARG A 173 -24.94 -5.49 30.46
N THR A 174 -25.18 -4.45 29.68
CA THR A 174 -24.24 -4.01 28.65
C THR A 174 -23.21 -3.06 29.25
N TYR A 175 -21.99 -3.10 28.70
CA TYR A 175 -20.90 -2.27 29.18
C TYR A 175 -20.73 -1.05 28.30
N ILE A 176 -20.61 0.12 28.91
CA ILE A 176 -20.00 1.30 28.30
C ILE A 176 -18.67 1.48 29.04
N ALA A 177 -17.56 1.26 28.37
CA ALA A 177 -16.25 1.33 28.99
C ALA A 177 -15.32 2.19 28.14
N PRO A 178 -14.41 2.93 28.78
CA PRO A 178 -13.32 3.57 28.06
C PRO A 178 -12.45 2.52 27.39
N PHE A 179 -11.76 2.90 26.33
CA PHE A 179 -10.79 2.06 25.66
C PHE A 179 -9.52 2.86 25.41
N ILE A 180 -8.40 2.16 25.33
CA ILE A 180 -7.11 2.74 25.00
C ILE A 180 -6.73 2.33 23.57
N ASN A 181 -6.04 3.21 22.86
CA ASN A 181 -5.41 2.88 21.59
C ASN A 181 -3.99 2.41 21.85
N ALA A 182 -3.65 1.22 21.36
CA ALA A 182 -2.29 0.71 21.42
C ALA A 182 -1.35 1.48 20.48
N GLU A 183 -1.89 2.05 19.37
CA GLU A 183 -1.13 2.85 18.41
C GLU A 183 -1.87 4.16 18.15
N GLY A 184 -1.16 5.28 18.26
CA GLY A 184 -1.70 6.59 17.87
C GLY A 184 -1.81 6.72 16.34
N PRO A 185 -2.82 7.46 15.81
CA PRO A 185 -2.86 7.78 14.40
C PRO A 185 -1.63 8.63 14.06
N GLN A 186 -0.89 8.19 13.05
CA GLN A 186 0.16 9.03 12.51
C GLN A 186 -0.50 10.09 11.62
N SER A 187 -0.55 11.31 12.11
CA SER A 187 -1.19 12.45 11.44
C SER A 187 -0.56 12.84 10.09
N VAL A 188 0.59 12.29 9.77
CA VAL A 188 1.37 12.57 8.56
C VAL A 188 0.63 12.15 7.28
N SER A 189 -0.20 11.11 7.34
CA SER A 189 -0.91 10.56 6.18
C SER A 189 -1.88 11.55 5.54
N TYR A 190 -2.57 12.34 6.35
CA TYR A 190 -3.56 13.31 5.87
C TYR A 190 -2.94 14.54 5.24
N THR A 191 -1.73 14.89 5.62
CA THR A 191 -1.04 16.07 5.08
C THR A 191 -0.62 15.86 3.63
N HIS A 192 -0.20 14.64 3.27
CA HIS A 192 0.18 14.30 1.91
C HIS A 192 -1.02 14.21 0.96
N LEU A 193 -2.15 13.67 1.41
CA LEU A 193 -3.38 13.62 0.61
C LEU A 193 -3.92 15.03 0.33
N ARG A 194 -3.89 15.94 1.32
CA ARG A 194 -4.32 17.34 1.15
C ARG A 194 -3.42 18.15 0.22
N ALA A 195 -2.13 17.86 0.17
CA ALA A 195 -1.21 18.55 -0.73
C ALA A 195 -1.55 18.31 -2.22
N HIS A 196 -2.21 17.22 -2.56
CA HIS A 196 -2.69 16.93 -3.91
C HIS A 196 -4.03 17.60 -4.25
N GLU A 197 -4.84 17.92 -3.24
CA GLU A 197 -6.13 18.62 -3.43
C GLU A 197 -5.98 20.11 -3.71
N THR A 198 -4.88 20.73 -3.29
CA THR A 198 -4.65 22.19 -3.45
C THR A 198 -3.95 22.56 -4.75
N SER A 199 -3.69 21.62 -5.64
CA SER A 199 -3.03 21.82 -6.95
C SER A 199 -4.01 21.76 -8.13
N ALA A 200 -5.30 22.00 -7.90
CA ALA A 200 -6.32 22.13 -8.94
C ALA A 200 -6.54 23.59 -9.34
#